data_b040fb2d81003a516a8d173bf93beefe
#
_entry.id   b040fb2d81003a516a8d173bf93beefe
#
_cell.length_a   1.000
_cell.length_b   1.000
_cell.length_c   1.000
_cell.angle_alpha   90.00
_cell.angle_beta   90.00
_cell.angle_gamma   90.00
#
_symmetry.space_group_name_H-M   'P 1'
#
loop_
_entity.id
_entity.type
_entity.pdbx_description
1 polymer ?
#
loop_
_entity_poly.entity_id
_entity_poly.type
_entity_poly.pdbx_seq_one_letter_code
_entity_poly.pdbx_strand_id
1 'polypeptide(L)' 'MIRKLKSGEYRLYSRKKDKSGKRKNLGTFKSRAAAEKHERAVQYFKRAG' A
#
# COMPACT_ATOMS: atom_id res chain seq x y z
N MET A 1 3.78 1.03 -1.62
CA MET A 1 4.26 2.33 -1.14
C MET A 1 3.41 2.79 0.02
N ILE A 2 4.06 3.11 1.13
CA ILE A 2 3.37 3.46 2.37
C ILE A 2 3.54 4.95 2.64
N ARG A 3 2.46 5.61 2.99
CA ARG A 3 2.45 7.04 3.29
C ARG A 3 1.82 7.30 4.66
N LYS A 4 2.51 8.09 5.48
CA LYS A 4 1.98 8.47 6.78
C LYS A 4 0.98 9.61 6.65
N LEU A 5 -0.17 9.44 7.26
CA LEU A 5 -1.22 10.46 7.27
C LEU A 5 -1.09 11.35 8.50
N LYS A 6 -1.72 12.53 8.46
CA LYS A 6 -1.69 13.48 9.58
C LYS A 6 -2.31 12.91 10.86
N SER A 7 -3.26 11.99 10.71
CA SER A 7 -3.92 11.35 11.85
C SER A 7 -3.06 10.28 12.54
N GLY A 8 -1.87 10.00 11.99
CA GLY A 8 -1.01 8.95 12.51
C GLY A 8 -1.22 7.60 11.88
N GLU A 9 -2.15 7.52 10.95
CA GLU A 9 -2.39 6.29 10.20
C GLU A 9 -1.47 6.19 9.00
N TYR A 10 -1.37 4.99 8.44
CA TYR A 10 -0.54 4.73 7.27
C TYR A 10 -1.41 4.20 6.14
N ARG A 11 -1.26 4.79 4.95
CA ARG A 11 -2.01 4.38 3.77
C ARG A 11 -1.09 3.67 2.79
N LEU A 12 -1.54 2.52 2.31
CA LEU A 12 -0.79 1.72 1.36
C LEU A 12 -1.27 2.02 -0.06
N TYR A 13 -0.33 2.35 -0.94
CA TYR A 13 -0.63 2.61 -2.35
C TYR A 13 0.08 1.60 -3.24
N SER A 14 -0.52 1.33 -4.40
CA SER A 14 0.09 0.49 -5.42
C SER A 14 1.37 1.13 -5.95
N ARG A 15 2.33 0.30 -6.35
CA ARG A 15 3.56 0.79 -6.98
C ARG A 15 3.32 1.32 -8.37
N LYS A 16 2.36 0.74 -9.09
CA LYS A 16 2.06 1.13 -10.46
C LYS A 16 0.98 2.20 -10.46
N LYS A 17 1.15 3.18 -11.33
CA LYS A 17 0.12 4.17 -11.59
C LYS A 17 -0.87 3.61 -12.58
N ASP A 18 -2.13 4.01 -12.44
CA ASP A 18 -3.16 3.63 -13.41
C ASP A 18 -3.09 4.54 -14.64
N LYS A 19 -4.05 4.40 -15.55
CA LYS A 19 -4.10 5.19 -16.78
C LYS A 19 -4.23 6.69 -16.52
N SER A 20 -4.82 7.07 -15.40
CA SER A 20 -4.97 8.48 -15.03
C SER A 20 -3.75 9.04 -14.29
N GLY A 21 -2.73 8.22 -14.06
CA GLY A 21 -1.52 8.62 -13.37
C GLY A 21 -1.62 8.58 -11.86
N LYS A 22 -2.68 7.99 -11.33
CA LYS A 22 -2.88 7.86 -9.89
C LYS A 22 -2.57 6.45 -9.41
N ARG A 23 -2.05 6.35 -8.19
CA ARG A 23 -1.79 5.07 -7.56
C ARG A 23 -3.05 4.56 -6.87
N LYS A 24 -3.32 3.27 -7.02
CA LYS A 24 -4.49 2.66 -6.40
C LYS A 24 -4.29 2.56 -4.89
N ASN A 25 -5.31 2.94 -4.11
CA ASN A 25 -5.31 2.81 -2.66
C ASN A 25 -5.61 1.37 -2.29
N LEU A 26 -4.64 0.71 -1.65
CA LEU A 26 -4.77 -0.69 -1.25
C LEU A 26 -5.30 -0.86 0.18
N GLY A 27 -5.37 0.21 0.95
CA GLY A 27 -5.90 0.17 2.29
C GLY A 27 -5.26 1.18 3.23
N THR A 28 -5.88 1.35 4.39
CA THR A 28 -5.37 2.23 5.44
C THR A 28 -5.17 1.41 6.71
N PHE A 29 -4.02 1.59 7.36
CA PHE A 29 -3.63 0.82 8.53
C PHE A 29 -3.27 1.72 9.69
N LYS A 30 -3.46 1.24 10.91
CA LYS A 30 -3.16 2.01 12.12
C LYS A 30 -1.68 2.04 12.45
N SER A 31 -0.89 1.13 11.90
CA SER A 31 0.54 1.07 12.15
C SER A 31 1.31 0.77 10.86
N ARG A 32 2.56 1.23 10.84
CA ARG A 32 3.43 0.99 9.70
C ARG A 32 3.71 -0.51 9.52
N ALA A 33 3.86 -1.22 10.63
CA ALA A 33 4.12 -2.66 10.58
C ALA A 33 2.98 -3.40 9.87
N ALA A 34 1.73 -3.03 10.17
CA ALA A 34 0.58 -3.62 9.51
C ALA A 34 0.56 -3.31 8.01
N ALA A 35 0.90 -2.07 7.64
CA ALA A 35 0.96 -1.67 6.24
C ALA A 35 2.07 -2.42 5.49
N GLU A 36 3.24 -2.55 6.10
CA GLU A 36 4.36 -3.29 5.51
C GLU A 36 4.03 -4.76 5.33
N LYS A 37 3.37 -5.36 6.30
CA LYS A 37 2.96 -6.76 6.23
C LYS A 37 2.00 -6.98 5.07
N HIS A 38 1.06 -6.08 4.89
CA HIS A 38 0.11 -6.17 3.79
C HIS A 38 0.79 -5.97 2.43
N GLU A 39 1.71 -5.00 2.35
CA GLU A 39 2.46 -4.75 1.13
C GLU A 39 3.28 -5.97 0.72
N ARG A 40 3.90 -6.64 1.69
CA ARG A 40 4.67 -7.84 1.43
C ARG A 40 3.78 -8.96 0.87
N ALA A 41 2.59 -9.12 1.41
CA ALA A 41 1.63 -10.12 0.93
C ALA A 41 1.21 -9.82 -0.51
N VAL A 42 0.92 -8.56 -0.82
CA VAL A 42 0.54 -8.15 -2.17
C VAL A 42 1.66 -8.44 -3.17
N GLN A 43 2.91 -8.13 -2.80
CA GLN A 43 4.06 -8.40 -3.65
C GLN A 43 4.25 -9.90 -3.87
N TYR A 44 4.03 -10.67 -2.85
CA TYR A 44 4.13 -12.13 -2.94
C TYR A 44 3.14 -12.69 -3.96
N PHE A 45 1.90 -12.25 -3.89
CA PHE A 45 0.88 -12.69 -4.84
C PHE A 45 1.21 -12.29 -6.28
N LYS A 46 1.74 -11.10 -6.46
CA LYS A 46 2.12 -10.65 -7.80
C LYS A 46 3.28 -11.45 -8.38
N ARG A 47 4.20 -11.90 -7.53
CA ARG A 47 5.32 -12.73 -7.96
C ARG A 47 4.88 -14.14 -8.33
N ALA A 48 3.96 -14.69 -7.55
CA ALA A 48 3.48 -16.06 -7.73
C ALA A 48 2.53 -16.19 -8.93
N GLY A 49 1.89 -15.09 -9.30
CA GLY A 49 0.98 -15.07 -10.45
C GLY A 49 1.66 -14.64 -11.78
#